data_3bac8165355ca3b2e505c9a59d69940b
#
_entry.id   3bac8165355ca3b2e505c9a59d69940b
#
_cell.length_a   1.000
_cell.length_b   1.000
_cell.length_c   1.000
_cell.angle_alpha   90.00
_cell.angle_beta   90.00
_cell.angle_gamma   90.00
#
_symmetry.space_group_name_H-M   'P 1'
#
loop_
_entity.id
_entity.type
_entity.pdbx_description
1 polymer ?
#
loop_
_entity_poly.entity_id
_entity_poly.type
_entity_poly.pdbx_seq_one_letter_code
_entity_poly.pdbx_strand_id
1 'polypeptide(L)'
;MAGKEKFLSKRILATLLAGAVLGVCNLMPVYAANSGGTWSGESWTKDDEYIGDKSPTGSTVVIAEDNSGKRVYGGKDNRAAVANNTVTITGTIGNAYGGAGSDYDVSSNHVIVDGGTVTNTLQGGVLTANGDTELGNAVNNKVTIKNGTIDASVYGGAVNGEGNATGNEVIIESGTITGMVFGGSAAENGYTKGNKVTVTEGTFSNKIYGGNSKKNKSNNNIVTINGGTFTNTNTMTDGIYGGYSAQNTNDYVATGNQVIINCGTFTSKVYGAYSQYGKVKENGVAVGGSTTEMKNVYGGYVNDANTAEKNWVTVTDGKIDNVVGGYSWSGDAIENCVIISGGTISKGVKGGQTADGSANGNKVIISGGEINSKIYGGYCTSEPADGNEITISGGKINSEVIAGGRSGNGTAINNVITINAASGEKPVFSADTIIYGGDNTTSSKDKRTGNTLNLQTKGLEMKNIANFENLNFYLQEDTINGDTILTLTDDKGTDISGSNVNVGMAGSTSTLQVGDMVNLLTNSNGITADNVTYGRLQQGVSIKYEFTTDLSGNSIVATVDKAPVKTTEQSKSPVETQIASAAFVNSGADTVAGSGIANAVQTAGRSSAEMFGASGGGNMRYKSGSYSDMRGY
;
A
#
# COMPACT_ATOMS: atom_id res chain seq x y z
N MET A 1 -14.57 0.29 19.06
CA MET A 1 -13.37 0.72 18.30
C MET A 1 -13.42 0.35 16.81
N ALA A 2 -14.56 -0.09 16.27
CA ALA A 2 -14.68 -0.54 14.87
C ALA A 2 -14.91 0.56 13.80
N GLY A 3 -14.96 1.82 14.19
CA GLY A 3 -15.30 2.93 13.27
C GLY A 3 -14.12 3.64 12.59
N LYS A 4 -12.90 3.44 13.04
CA LYS A 4 -11.73 4.13 12.47
C LYS A 4 -11.02 3.38 11.33
N GLU A 5 -11.11 2.06 11.29
CA GLU A 5 -10.44 1.27 10.25
C GLU A 5 -11.12 1.32 8.88
N LYS A 6 -12.46 1.43 8.84
CA LYS A 6 -13.21 1.59 7.57
C LYS A 6 -12.92 2.92 6.85
N PHE A 7 -12.42 3.94 7.56
CA PHE A 7 -12.10 5.24 6.96
C PHE A 7 -10.71 5.28 6.33
N LEU A 8 -9.76 4.50 6.84
CA LEU A 8 -8.40 4.46 6.29
C LEU A 8 -8.35 3.66 4.98
N SER A 9 -9.04 2.52 4.90
CA SER A 9 -9.06 1.68 3.69
C SER A 9 -9.75 2.37 2.50
N LYS A 10 -10.82 3.14 2.75
CA LYS A 10 -11.50 3.91 1.68
C LYS A 10 -10.69 5.12 1.19
N ARG A 11 -9.88 5.76 2.05
CA ARG A 11 -9.01 6.86 1.63
C ARG A 11 -7.79 6.39 0.84
N ILE A 12 -7.18 5.28 1.23
CA ILE A 12 -6.05 4.69 0.49
C ILE A 12 -6.52 4.20 -0.88
N LEU A 13 -7.67 3.55 -0.97
CA LEU A 13 -8.25 3.09 -2.24
C LEU A 13 -8.69 4.25 -3.14
N ALA A 14 -9.28 5.32 -2.58
CA ALA A 14 -9.69 6.50 -3.34
C ALA A 14 -8.50 7.31 -3.87
N THR A 15 -7.39 7.37 -3.12
CA THR A 15 -6.17 8.07 -3.57
C THR A 15 -5.42 7.27 -4.63
N LEU A 16 -5.45 5.94 -4.58
CA LEU A 16 -4.88 5.05 -5.60
C LEU A 16 -5.71 5.03 -6.89
N LEU A 17 -7.06 5.03 -6.81
CA LEU A 17 -7.91 5.10 -8.01
C LEU A 17 -7.90 6.49 -8.66
N ALA A 18 -7.79 7.58 -7.92
CA ALA A 18 -7.71 8.93 -8.48
C ALA A 18 -6.37 9.18 -9.22
N GLY A 19 -5.29 8.49 -8.83
CA GLY A 19 -4.00 8.54 -9.53
C GLY A 19 -3.97 7.73 -10.83
N ALA A 20 -4.76 6.65 -10.91
CA ALA A 20 -4.73 5.74 -12.06
C ALA A 20 -5.69 6.12 -13.20
N VAL A 21 -6.70 6.99 -12.95
CA VAL A 21 -7.73 7.35 -13.94
C VAL A 21 -7.44 8.69 -14.65
N LEU A 22 -6.48 9.48 -14.22
CA LEU A 22 -6.10 10.75 -14.86
C LEU A 22 -4.96 10.64 -15.88
N GLY A 23 -4.62 9.44 -16.32
CA GLY A 23 -3.64 9.18 -17.39
C GLY A 23 -4.23 9.14 -18.80
N VAL A 24 -5.38 9.79 -19.06
CA VAL A 24 -5.94 9.87 -20.41
C VAL A 24 -5.72 11.28 -20.97
N CYS A 25 -4.84 11.34 -21.96
CA CYS A 25 -4.73 12.40 -22.97
C CYS A 25 -4.93 13.84 -22.46
N ASN A 26 -3.94 14.42 -21.81
CA ASN A 26 -3.77 15.85 -21.88
C ASN A 26 -2.98 16.19 -23.15
N LEU A 27 -3.66 16.73 -24.15
CA LEU A 27 -3.08 17.46 -25.26
C LEU A 27 -2.10 18.48 -24.67
N MET A 28 -0.80 18.30 -24.94
CA MET A 28 0.22 19.25 -24.55
C MET A 28 -0.15 20.63 -25.12
N PRO A 29 -0.07 21.71 -24.34
CA PRO A 29 -0.04 23.02 -24.91
C PRO A 29 1.24 23.09 -25.76
N VAL A 30 1.04 23.31 -27.05
CA VAL A 30 2.13 23.72 -27.95
C VAL A 30 2.61 25.07 -27.41
N TYR A 31 3.69 25.07 -26.66
CA TYR A 31 4.40 26.30 -26.37
C TYR A 31 4.95 26.81 -27.69
N ALA A 32 4.36 27.91 -28.18
CA ALA A 32 4.92 28.67 -29.25
C ALA A 32 6.36 28.99 -28.88
N ALA A 33 7.31 28.58 -29.73
CA ALA A 33 8.69 28.93 -29.61
C ALA A 33 8.76 30.47 -29.62
N ASN A 34 9.04 31.06 -28.46
CA ASN A 34 9.60 32.39 -28.46
C ASN A 34 10.97 32.25 -29.15
N SER A 35 11.14 33.00 -30.18
CA SER A 35 12.35 33.09 -30.98
C SER A 35 13.50 33.65 -30.14
N GLY A 36 14.06 32.80 -29.28
CA GLY A 36 15.40 32.98 -28.72
C GLY A 36 16.42 32.59 -29.79
N GLY A 37 17.35 33.43 -30.08
CA GLY A 37 18.28 33.28 -31.20
C GLY A 37 18.96 31.91 -31.21
N THR A 38 18.95 31.29 -32.35
CA THR A 38 19.81 30.14 -32.69
C THR A 38 21.26 30.59 -32.61
N TRP A 39 21.98 30.07 -31.62
CA TRP A 39 23.43 30.29 -31.58
C TRP A 39 24.11 29.27 -32.49
N SER A 40 24.69 29.76 -33.60
CA SER A 40 25.59 29.02 -34.47
C SER A 40 27.03 29.38 -34.05
N GLY A 41 27.62 28.50 -33.25
CA GLY A 41 29.02 28.33 -32.94
C GLY A 41 29.96 29.51 -33.10
N GLU A 42 30.28 30.24 -32.05
CA GLU A 42 31.63 30.79 -31.87
C GLU A 42 31.95 31.00 -30.39
N SER A 43 33.04 30.46 -30.02
CA SER A 43 33.91 30.51 -28.86
C SER A 43 33.60 29.56 -27.71
N TRP A 44 34.06 28.33 -27.86
CA TRP A 44 34.46 27.48 -26.74
C TRP A 44 35.60 28.17 -25.98
N THR A 45 35.56 28.08 -24.63
CA THR A 45 36.68 28.56 -23.82
C THR A 45 37.94 27.72 -24.07
N LYS A 46 39.07 28.16 -23.56
CA LYS A 46 40.36 27.46 -23.68
C LYS A 46 40.35 26.01 -23.15
N ASP A 47 39.34 25.66 -22.33
CA ASP A 47 39.14 24.35 -21.70
C ASP A 47 38.00 23.53 -22.34
N ASP A 48 37.58 23.83 -23.57
CA ASP A 48 36.45 23.18 -24.26
C ASP A 48 35.11 23.30 -23.50
N GLU A 49 34.90 24.41 -22.80
CA GLU A 49 33.67 24.76 -22.11
C GLU A 49 32.90 25.88 -22.83
N TYR A 50 31.57 25.74 -22.91
CA TYR A 50 30.67 26.81 -23.31
C TYR A 50 29.73 27.15 -22.14
N ILE A 51 29.60 28.43 -21.81
CA ILE A 51 28.68 28.95 -20.79
C ILE A 51 27.72 29.92 -21.47
N GLY A 52 26.42 29.69 -21.34
CA GLY A 52 25.39 30.54 -21.94
C GLY A 52 25.48 31.98 -21.44
N ASP A 53 25.54 32.92 -22.37
CA ASP A 53 25.53 34.39 -22.20
C ASP A 53 26.36 34.97 -21.04
N LYS A 54 27.24 34.19 -20.43
CA LYS A 54 28.01 34.52 -19.19
C LYS A 54 27.13 35.01 -18.02
N SER A 55 25.80 34.74 -18.08
CA SER A 55 24.85 35.04 -17.01
C SER A 55 24.58 33.76 -16.21
N PRO A 56 24.53 33.82 -14.88
CA PRO A 56 24.14 32.67 -14.07
C PRO A 56 22.65 32.33 -14.21
N THR A 57 21.84 33.24 -14.79
CA THR A 57 20.39 33.07 -14.85
C THR A 57 19.78 33.45 -16.19
N GLY A 58 18.77 32.68 -16.62
CA GLY A 58 17.90 33.01 -17.76
C GLY A 58 18.49 32.73 -19.14
N SER A 59 19.63 32.06 -19.25
CA SER A 59 20.29 31.74 -20.54
C SER A 59 19.59 30.61 -21.30
N THR A 60 19.60 30.71 -22.64
CA THR A 60 19.15 29.64 -23.53
C THR A 60 20.27 29.26 -24.50
N VAL A 61 20.60 27.95 -24.54
CA VAL A 61 21.69 27.42 -25.38
C VAL A 61 21.15 26.26 -26.23
N VAL A 62 21.52 26.21 -27.50
CA VAL A 62 21.20 25.09 -28.43
C VAL A 62 22.49 24.50 -28.98
N ILE A 63 22.63 23.18 -28.83
CA ILE A 63 23.75 22.40 -29.40
C ILE A 63 23.21 21.55 -30.55
N ALA A 64 23.50 21.98 -31.78
CA ALA A 64 22.99 21.34 -33.00
C ALA A 64 24.03 20.52 -33.77
N GLU A 65 25.33 20.76 -33.49
CA GLU A 65 26.45 20.11 -34.18
C GLU A 65 27.14 19.06 -33.30
N ASP A 66 28.09 18.33 -33.91
CA ASP A 66 28.95 17.41 -33.18
C ASP A 66 30.00 18.18 -32.37
N ASN A 67 29.84 18.10 -31.06
CA ASN A 67 30.69 18.68 -30.02
C ASN A 67 31.15 17.59 -29.03
N SER A 68 31.38 16.38 -29.52
CA SER A 68 31.84 15.25 -28.70
C SER A 68 33.09 15.63 -27.90
N GLY A 69 33.09 15.27 -26.60
CA GLY A 69 34.17 15.61 -25.67
C GLY A 69 34.08 17.01 -25.02
N LYS A 70 33.23 17.90 -25.52
CA LYS A 70 33.04 19.26 -24.96
C LYS A 70 32.01 19.32 -23.87
N ARG A 71 31.95 20.44 -23.11
CA ARG A 71 31.02 20.71 -22.02
C ARG A 71 30.17 21.93 -22.29
N VAL A 72 28.89 21.83 -22.07
CA VAL A 72 27.94 22.95 -22.14
C VAL A 72 27.28 23.23 -20.80
N TYR A 73 27.19 24.49 -20.43
CA TYR A 73 26.46 25.00 -19.27
C TYR A 73 25.42 26.03 -19.73
N GLY A 74 24.19 25.87 -19.34
CA GLY A 74 23.19 26.94 -19.50
C GLY A 74 23.59 28.16 -18.67
N GLY A 75 23.94 27.96 -17.39
CA GLY A 75 24.57 28.94 -16.52
C GLY A 75 25.61 28.29 -15.62
N LYS A 76 26.68 29.03 -15.28
CA LYS A 76 27.72 28.57 -14.35
C LYS A 76 28.23 29.72 -13.50
N ASP A 77 28.09 29.60 -12.18
CA ASP A 77 28.62 30.56 -11.22
C ASP A 77 28.90 29.90 -9.86
N ASN A 78 30.02 30.25 -9.25
CA ASN A 78 30.39 29.76 -7.93
C ASN A 78 30.13 30.81 -6.81
N ARG A 79 29.67 32.00 -7.16
CA ARG A 79 29.48 33.13 -6.24
C ARG A 79 28.05 33.66 -6.20
N ALA A 80 27.18 33.12 -7.04
CA ALA A 80 25.77 33.50 -7.10
C ALA A 80 24.89 32.27 -7.43
N ALA A 81 23.60 32.37 -7.14
CA ALA A 81 22.62 31.36 -7.52
C ALA A 81 22.54 31.21 -9.05
N VAL A 82 22.42 29.97 -9.52
CA VAL A 82 22.31 29.62 -10.95
C VAL A 82 20.91 29.11 -11.23
N ALA A 83 20.14 29.86 -12.03
CA ALA A 83 18.73 29.53 -12.17
C ALA A 83 18.13 29.81 -13.56
N ASN A 84 17.03 29.08 -13.87
CA ASN A 84 16.18 29.31 -15.04
C ASN A 84 16.90 29.23 -16.40
N ASN A 85 17.98 28.46 -16.50
CA ASN A 85 18.72 28.28 -17.73
C ASN A 85 18.19 27.08 -18.51
N THR A 86 18.24 27.14 -19.84
CA THR A 86 17.81 26.05 -20.73
C THR A 86 18.92 25.66 -21.68
N VAL A 87 19.20 24.36 -21.80
CA VAL A 87 20.11 23.78 -22.79
C VAL A 87 19.32 22.79 -23.64
N THR A 88 19.35 22.97 -24.97
CA THR A 88 18.71 22.03 -25.90
C THR A 88 19.81 21.34 -26.73
N ILE A 89 19.75 20.02 -26.83
CA ILE A 89 20.75 19.18 -27.51
C ILE A 89 20.05 18.43 -28.64
N THR A 90 20.40 18.74 -29.86
CA THR A 90 19.98 18.03 -31.07
C THR A 90 21.17 17.36 -31.78
N GLY A 91 22.40 17.78 -31.46
CA GLY A 91 23.69 17.20 -31.93
C GLY A 91 24.33 16.32 -30.87
N THR A 92 25.65 16.16 -30.95
CA THR A 92 26.45 15.37 -29.99
C THR A 92 27.19 16.28 -29.02
N ILE A 93 27.22 15.92 -27.74
CA ILE A 93 27.94 16.64 -26.68
C ILE A 93 28.56 15.66 -25.67
N GLY A 94 29.71 16.00 -25.10
CA GLY A 94 30.30 15.24 -24.00
C GLY A 94 29.52 15.38 -22.71
N ASN A 95 29.43 16.61 -22.20
CA ASN A 95 28.74 16.90 -20.93
C ASN A 95 27.75 18.05 -21.11
N ALA A 96 26.58 17.91 -20.55
CA ALA A 96 25.55 18.95 -20.58
C ALA A 96 24.98 19.24 -19.17
N TYR A 97 24.98 20.52 -18.83
CA TYR A 97 24.50 21.04 -17.57
C TYR A 97 23.52 22.19 -17.81
N GLY A 98 22.32 22.12 -17.29
CA GLY A 98 21.39 23.24 -17.28
C GLY A 98 21.93 24.39 -16.43
N GLY A 99 22.42 24.07 -15.22
CA GLY A 99 23.10 24.98 -14.33
C GLY A 99 24.18 24.30 -13.50
N ALA A 100 25.24 25.02 -13.16
CA ALA A 100 26.32 24.53 -12.31
C ALA A 100 26.80 25.62 -11.33
N GLY A 101 26.96 25.23 -10.07
CA GLY A 101 27.44 26.12 -9.00
C GLY A 101 28.18 25.36 -7.91
N SER A 102 28.66 26.08 -6.87
CA SER A 102 29.30 25.45 -5.70
C SER A 102 28.64 25.87 -4.37
N ASP A 103 28.45 27.14 -4.12
CA ASP A 103 28.12 27.66 -2.79
C ASP A 103 26.66 28.13 -2.67
N TYR A 104 25.96 28.32 -3.78
CA TYR A 104 24.60 28.84 -3.85
C TYR A 104 23.66 27.87 -4.58
N ASP A 105 22.36 28.03 -4.39
CA ASP A 105 21.36 27.18 -5.01
C ASP A 105 21.45 27.14 -6.54
N VAL A 106 21.36 25.95 -7.08
CA VAL A 106 21.20 25.69 -8.52
C VAL A 106 19.77 25.22 -8.74
N SER A 107 18.95 26.10 -9.36
CA SER A 107 17.50 25.88 -9.35
C SER A 107 16.82 26.13 -10.69
N SER A 108 15.76 25.36 -10.96
CA SER A 108 14.86 25.55 -12.11
C SER A 108 15.59 25.56 -13.47
N ASN A 109 16.74 24.91 -13.57
CA ASN A 109 17.47 24.77 -14.83
C ASN A 109 16.95 23.54 -15.60
N HIS A 110 16.98 23.61 -16.93
CA HIS A 110 16.40 22.58 -17.78
C HIS A 110 17.37 22.17 -18.88
N VAL A 111 17.59 20.84 -19.03
CA VAL A 111 18.26 20.29 -20.22
C VAL A 111 17.26 19.48 -21.02
N ILE A 112 17.19 19.73 -22.31
CA ILE A 112 16.32 19.04 -23.27
C ILE A 112 17.22 18.31 -24.27
N VAL A 113 17.10 17.00 -24.39
CA VAL A 113 17.69 16.20 -25.47
C VAL A 113 16.59 15.86 -26.46
N ASP A 114 16.75 16.32 -27.71
CA ASP A 114 15.78 16.16 -28.78
C ASP A 114 16.47 15.52 -30.01
N GLY A 115 16.69 14.21 -29.98
CA GLY A 115 17.39 13.45 -31.01
C GLY A 115 18.93 13.43 -30.89
N GLY A 116 19.50 14.15 -29.92
CA GLY A 116 20.94 14.28 -29.74
C GLY A 116 21.60 13.12 -28.99
N THR A 117 22.93 13.18 -28.90
CA THR A 117 23.75 12.21 -28.14
C THR A 117 24.53 12.90 -27.03
N VAL A 118 24.50 12.31 -25.81
CA VAL A 118 25.32 12.76 -24.68
C VAL A 118 26.21 11.60 -24.22
N THR A 119 27.52 11.81 -24.19
CA THR A 119 28.48 10.71 -24.00
C THR A 119 29.04 10.58 -22.59
N ASN A 120 29.04 11.63 -21.75
CA ASN A 120 29.72 11.58 -20.45
C ASN A 120 28.79 11.91 -19.27
N THR A 121 28.06 13.05 -19.26
CA THR A 121 27.22 13.49 -18.17
C THR A 121 26.07 14.35 -18.65
N LEU A 122 24.86 14.11 -18.11
CA LEU A 122 23.66 14.89 -18.39
C LEU A 122 23.01 15.32 -17.07
N GLN A 123 23.00 16.63 -16.75
CA GLN A 123 22.47 17.14 -15.47
C GLN A 123 21.62 18.39 -15.67
N GLY A 124 20.41 18.40 -15.10
CA GLY A 124 19.57 19.60 -15.02
C GLY A 124 20.23 20.69 -14.18
N GLY A 125 20.67 20.32 -12.98
CA GLY A 125 21.45 21.19 -12.11
C GLY A 125 22.49 20.42 -11.31
N VAL A 126 23.67 21.02 -11.08
CA VAL A 126 24.74 20.41 -10.29
C VAL A 126 25.39 21.40 -9.33
N LEU A 127 25.58 20.96 -8.09
CA LEU A 127 26.48 21.58 -7.15
C LEU A 127 27.75 20.75 -6.99
N THR A 128 28.88 21.41 -7.12
CA THR A 128 30.21 20.82 -6.90
C THR A 128 30.81 21.41 -5.63
N ALA A 129 31.27 20.57 -4.70
CA ALA A 129 31.86 21.04 -3.46
C ALA A 129 33.16 21.86 -3.73
N ASN A 130 33.25 23.03 -3.13
CA ASN A 130 34.48 23.84 -3.08
C ASN A 130 34.83 24.21 -1.65
N GLY A 131 35.11 23.20 -0.79
CA GLY A 131 35.56 23.46 0.58
C GLY A 131 34.46 23.57 1.64
N ASP A 132 34.79 23.99 2.84
CA ASP A 132 34.06 23.80 4.10
C ASP A 132 32.95 24.83 4.42
N THR A 133 32.25 25.41 3.46
CA THR A 133 31.24 26.44 3.72
C THR A 133 29.84 26.06 3.29
N GLU A 134 28.85 26.75 3.82
CA GLU A 134 27.40 26.55 3.59
C GLU A 134 27.08 26.29 2.12
N LEU A 135 26.60 25.08 1.84
CA LEU A 135 26.36 24.61 0.48
C LEU A 135 24.93 24.92 0.05
N GLY A 136 24.80 25.44 -1.16
CA GLY A 136 23.52 25.55 -1.85
C GLY A 136 22.85 24.20 -2.09
N ASN A 137 21.66 24.23 -2.65
CA ASN A 137 20.86 23.06 -2.95
C ASN A 137 20.62 22.94 -4.47
N ALA A 138 20.42 21.72 -4.97
CA ALA A 138 19.92 21.48 -6.32
C ALA A 138 18.39 21.36 -6.25
N VAL A 139 17.66 22.39 -6.72
CA VAL A 139 16.22 22.51 -6.50
C VAL A 139 15.45 22.66 -7.79
N ASN A 140 14.42 21.82 -8.00
CA ASN A 140 13.49 21.91 -9.12
C ASN A 140 14.17 21.93 -10.51
N ASN A 141 15.37 21.35 -10.64
CA ASN A 141 16.03 21.25 -11.94
C ASN A 141 15.42 20.10 -12.75
N LYS A 142 15.51 20.21 -14.06
CA LYS A 142 14.83 19.28 -14.97
C LYS A 142 15.74 18.77 -16.08
N VAL A 143 15.56 17.51 -16.44
CA VAL A 143 16.05 16.91 -17.69
C VAL A 143 14.86 16.33 -18.44
N THR A 144 14.74 16.65 -19.73
CA THR A 144 13.76 16.03 -20.62
C THR A 144 14.49 15.37 -21.77
N ILE A 145 14.33 14.07 -21.94
CA ILE A 145 14.86 13.29 -23.07
C ILE A 145 13.66 12.90 -23.92
N LYS A 146 13.45 13.62 -25.04
CA LYS A 146 12.38 13.30 -25.98
C LYS A 146 12.75 12.07 -26.80
N ASN A 147 14.01 12.06 -27.28
CA ASN A 147 14.64 10.97 -28.01
C ASN A 147 16.15 11.18 -28.00
N GLY A 148 16.93 10.14 -28.29
CA GLY A 148 18.38 10.23 -28.42
C GLY A 148 19.13 9.10 -27.72
N THR A 149 20.45 9.21 -27.70
CA THR A 149 21.35 8.25 -27.06
C THR A 149 22.08 8.91 -25.90
N ILE A 150 21.97 8.35 -24.73
CA ILE A 150 22.64 8.85 -23.53
C ILE A 150 23.54 7.75 -22.99
N ASP A 151 24.84 7.83 -23.37
CA ASP A 151 25.87 6.93 -22.88
C ASP A 151 26.46 7.41 -21.54
N ALA A 152 25.63 8.04 -20.75
CA ALA A 152 25.99 8.78 -19.55
C ALA A 152 24.96 8.59 -18.45
N SER A 153 25.33 8.93 -17.21
CA SER A 153 24.36 9.08 -16.14
C SER A 153 23.58 10.39 -16.27
N VAL A 154 22.28 10.30 -15.96
CA VAL A 154 21.30 11.37 -16.04
C VAL A 154 20.89 11.81 -14.64
N TYR A 155 20.97 13.10 -14.36
CA TYR A 155 20.56 13.67 -13.07
C TYR A 155 19.58 14.84 -13.29
N GLY A 156 18.41 14.78 -12.70
CA GLY A 156 17.54 15.96 -12.58
C GLY A 156 18.26 17.05 -11.79
N GLY A 157 18.72 16.71 -10.58
CA GLY A 157 19.61 17.54 -9.76
C GLY A 157 20.64 16.71 -9.02
N ALA A 158 21.87 17.18 -8.94
CA ALA A 158 22.97 16.51 -8.26
C ALA A 158 23.70 17.43 -7.29
N VAL A 159 24.06 16.92 -6.12
CA VAL A 159 24.87 17.61 -5.11
C VAL A 159 26.02 16.70 -4.71
N ASN A 160 27.24 17.15 -4.94
CA ASN A 160 28.47 16.41 -4.60
C ASN A 160 29.02 16.78 -3.21
N GLY A 161 28.41 17.74 -2.53
CA GLY A 161 28.73 18.19 -1.17
C GLY A 161 27.59 17.95 -0.17
N GLU A 162 27.45 18.81 0.83
CA GLU A 162 26.49 18.66 1.93
C GLU A 162 25.06 19.17 1.63
N GLY A 163 24.85 19.86 0.50
CA GLY A 163 23.54 20.38 0.10
C GLY A 163 22.55 19.32 -0.31
N ASN A 164 21.29 19.69 -0.46
CA ASN A 164 20.18 18.80 -0.72
C ASN A 164 19.74 18.80 -2.18
N ALA A 165 19.25 17.66 -2.68
CA ALA A 165 18.63 17.56 -3.99
C ALA A 165 17.12 17.40 -3.83
N THR A 166 16.35 18.46 -4.15
CA THR A 166 14.92 18.51 -3.86
C THR A 166 14.07 18.92 -5.07
N GLY A 167 12.95 18.21 -5.29
CA GLY A 167 11.97 18.55 -6.32
C GLY A 167 12.48 18.41 -7.76
N ASN A 168 13.65 17.83 -7.99
CA ASN A 168 14.23 17.69 -9.33
C ASN A 168 13.47 16.63 -10.14
N GLU A 169 13.49 16.79 -11.47
CA GLU A 169 12.70 15.94 -12.36
C GLU A 169 13.50 15.44 -13.56
N VAL A 170 13.35 14.16 -13.90
CA VAL A 170 13.78 13.57 -15.15
C VAL A 170 12.58 13.02 -15.90
N ILE A 171 12.34 13.48 -17.12
CA ILE A 171 11.31 12.97 -18.02
C ILE A 171 12.00 12.31 -19.22
N ILE A 172 11.68 11.06 -19.49
CA ILE A 172 12.18 10.29 -20.63
C ILE A 172 10.97 9.86 -21.45
N GLU A 173 10.78 10.52 -22.60
CA GLU A 173 9.72 10.18 -23.54
C GLU A 173 10.11 8.96 -24.36
N SER A 174 11.36 8.90 -24.87
CA SER A 174 11.97 7.75 -25.53
C SER A 174 13.51 7.86 -25.54
N GLY A 175 14.20 6.88 -26.12
CA GLY A 175 15.65 6.88 -26.31
C GLY A 175 16.37 5.69 -25.70
N THR A 176 17.69 5.66 -25.85
CA THR A 176 18.56 4.63 -25.26
C THR A 176 19.43 5.24 -24.18
N ILE A 177 19.32 4.76 -22.96
CA ILE A 177 20.05 5.25 -21.80
C ILE A 177 20.89 4.09 -21.22
N THR A 178 22.21 4.19 -21.33
CA THR A 178 23.15 3.17 -20.82
C THR A 178 23.63 3.48 -19.41
N GLY A 179 23.62 4.75 -19.00
CA GLY A 179 23.98 5.19 -17.65
C GLY A 179 22.84 5.09 -16.65
N MET A 180 23.14 5.43 -15.39
CA MET A 180 22.14 5.50 -14.32
C MET A 180 21.26 6.74 -14.46
N VAL A 181 20.01 6.65 -14.00
CA VAL A 181 19.06 7.77 -13.99
C VAL A 181 18.74 8.14 -12.54
N PHE A 182 18.87 9.42 -12.21
CA PHE A 182 18.58 9.96 -10.89
C PHE A 182 17.62 11.16 -11.02
N GLY A 183 16.46 11.10 -10.39
CA GLY A 183 15.63 12.28 -10.18
C GLY A 183 16.40 13.33 -9.36
N GLY A 184 16.93 12.90 -8.21
CA GLY A 184 17.86 13.69 -7.38
C GLY A 184 18.95 12.82 -6.78
N SER A 185 20.16 13.37 -6.63
CA SER A 185 21.30 12.68 -5.99
C SER A 185 22.05 13.59 -5.04
N ALA A 186 22.34 13.10 -3.82
CA ALA A 186 23.14 13.77 -2.80
C ALA A 186 24.26 12.83 -2.32
N ALA A 187 25.51 13.27 -2.43
CA ALA A 187 26.67 12.41 -2.22
C ALA A 187 27.14 12.37 -0.76
N GLU A 188 27.16 13.51 -0.07
CA GLU A 188 27.61 13.62 1.31
C GLU A 188 26.43 13.67 2.30
N ASN A 189 26.39 14.61 3.23
CA ASN A 189 25.34 14.68 4.25
C ASN A 189 23.99 15.25 3.77
N GLY A 190 23.87 15.51 2.46
CA GLY A 190 22.62 15.99 1.86
C GLY A 190 21.54 14.91 1.75
N TYR A 191 20.30 15.32 1.88
CA TYR A 191 19.14 14.47 1.66
C TYR A 191 18.55 14.63 0.24
N THR A 192 17.78 13.63 -0.19
CA THR A 192 16.96 13.72 -1.40
C THR A 192 15.49 13.71 -1.05
N LYS A 193 14.70 14.64 -1.63
CA LYS A 193 13.28 14.75 -1.30
C LYS A 193 12.44 15.23 -2.47
N GLY A 194 11.34 14.51 -2.73
CA GLY A 194 10.32 14.92 -3.70
C GLY A 194 10.80 14.91 -5.15
N ASN A 195 11.92 14.23 -5.45
CA ASN A 195 12.42 14.13 -6.81
C ASN A 195 11.61 13.12 -7.62
N LYS A 196 11.55 13.32 -8.94
CA LYS A 196 10.71 12.51 -9.83
C LYS A 196 11.50 11.99 -11.03
N VAL A 197 11.21 10.76 -11.42
CA VAL A 197 11.60 10.20 -12.73
C VAL A 197 10.34 9.69 -13.41
N THR A 198 10.09 10.12 -14.64
CA THR A 198 8.99 9.63 -15.47
C THR A 198 9.55 9.05 -16.75
N VAL A 199 9.25 7.80 -17.03
CA VAL A 199 9.62 7.08 -18.25
C VAL A 199 8.35 6.76 -19.02
N THR A 200 8.26 7.19 -20.27
CA THR A 200 7.17 6.83 -21.18
C THR A 200 7.56 5.63 -22.03
N GLU A 201 8.74 5.65 -22.61
CA GLU A 201 9.31 4.61 -23.48
C GLU A 201 10.85 4.64 -23.38
N GLY A 202 11.54 3.69 -24.00
CA GLY A 202 13.00 3.68 -24.12
C GLY A 202 13.65 2.37 -23.69
N THR A 203 14.96 2.30 -23.84
CA THR A 203 15.79 1.15 -23.45
C THR A 203 16.78 1.56 -22.36
N PHE A 204 16.81 0.83 -21.27
CA PHE A 204 17.61 1.13 -20.09
C PHE A 204 18.46 -0.08 -19.71
N SER A 205 19.77 0.13 -19.58
CA SER A 205 20.72 -0.93 -19.16
C SER A 205 21.29 -0.73 -17.76
N ASN A 206 20.80 0.25 -17.00
CA ASN A 206 21.31 0.57 -15.68
C ASN A 206 20.18 0.96 -14.70
N LYS A 207 20.54 1.30 -13.46
CA LYS A 207 19.64 1.61 -12.34
C LYS A 207 18.88 2.92 -12.55
N ILE A 208 17.68 2.96 -12.01
CA ILE A 208 16.87 4.18 -11.93
C ILE A 208 16.57 4.48 -10.45
N TYR A 209 16.80 5.73 -10.05
CA TYR A 209 16.54 6.24 -8.71
C TYR A 209 15.63 7.47 -8.77
N GLY A 210 14.51 7.45 -8.07
CA GLY A 210 13.76 8.69 -7.78
C GLY A 210 14.63 9.65 -6.97
N GLY A 211 15.17 9.15 -5.85
CA GLY A 211 16.17 9.84 -5.03
C GLY A 211 17.28 8.90 -4.56
N ASN A 212 18.50 9.40 -4.55
CA ASN A 212 19.67 8.66 -4.07
C ASN A 212 20.47 9.51 -3.08
N SER A 213 20.48 9.13 -1.81
CA SER A 213 21.31 9.77 -0.79
C SER A 213 22.33 8.76 -0.25
N LYS A 214 23.62 9.10 -0.29
CA LYS A 214 24.68 8.20 0.19
C LYS A 214 24.79 8.19 1.71
N LYS A 215 24.64 9.34 2.36
CA LYS A 215 24.88 9.48 3.82
C LYS A 215 23.75 10.14 4.58
N ASN A 216 22.56 10.30 3.99
CA ASN A 216 21.41 10.92 4.63
C ASN A 216 20.09 10.30 4.10
N LYS A 217 18.97 10.98 4.33
CA LYS A 217 17.61 10.50 4.04
C LYS A 217 17.23 10.64 2.57
N SER A 218 16.41 9.72 2.09
CA SER A 218 15.82 9.73 0.76
C SER A 218 14.30 9.60 0.89
N ASN A 219 13.56 10.70 0.77
CA ASN A 219 12.16 10.73 1.16
C ASN A 219 11.23 11.24 0.04
N ASN A 220 10.03 10.67 -0.05
CA ASN A 220 8.96 11.12 -0.94
C ASN A 220 9.38 11.26 -2.42
N ASN A 221 10.34 10.47 -2.88
CA ASN A 221 10.76 10.45 -4.28
C ASN A 221 9.88 9.46 -5.06
N ILE A 222 9.65 9.74 -6.34
CA ILE A 222 8.71 8.97 -7.17
C ILE A 222 9.39 8.57 -8.49
N VAL A 223 9.25 7.31 -8.87
CA VAL A 223 9.55 6.80 -10.22
C VAL A 223 8.25 6.33 -10.85
N THR A 224 7.91 6.84 -12.02
CA THR A 224 6.75 6.41 -12.81
C THR A 224 7.23 5.82 -14.14
N ILE A 225 6.86 4.59 -14.41
CA ILE A 225 7.19 3.86 -15.64
C ILE A 225 5.89 3.57 -16.40
N ASN A 226 5.73 4.17 -17.57
CA ASN A 226 4.58 3.95 -18.44
C ASN A 226 4.88 2.96 -19.57
N GLY A 227 6.16 2.66 -19.83
CA GLY A 227 6.63 1.74 -20.86
C GLY A 227 8.15 1.61 -20.82
N GLY A 228 8.71 0.93 -21.82
CA GLY A 228 10.15 0.74 -21.98
C GLY A 228 10.68 -0.64 -21.60
N THR A 229 11.95 -0.86 -21.91
CA THR A 229 12.67 -2.12 -21.69
C THR A 229 13.83 -1.90 -20.72
N PHE A 230 13.86 -2.64 -19.63
CA PHE A 230 14.82 -2.53 -18.54
C PHE A 230 15.65 -3.83 -18.46
N THR A 231 16.82 -3.84 -19.06
CA THR A 231 17.65 -5.05 -19.29
C THR A 231 18.76 -5.24 -18.26
N ASN A 232 18.75 -4.53 -17.16
CA ASN A 232 19.80 -4.62 -16.15
C ASN A 232 19.81 -5.99 -15.45
N THR A 233 20.87 -6.79 -15.68
CA THR A 233 20.96 -8.20 -15.24
C THR A 233 22.10 -8.47 -14.26
N ASN A 234 22.90 -7.48 -13.86
CA ASN A 234 24.28 -7.78 -13.44
C ASN A 234 24.57 -7.92 -11.96
N THR A 235 23.70 -7.53 -11.00
CA THR A 235 24.01 -7.74 -9.57
C THR A 235 22.80 -7.87 -8.65
N MET A 236 23.04 -8.27 -7.38
CA MET A 236 22.00 -8.33 -6.35
C MET A 236 21.35 -6.96 -6.06
N THR A 237 22.01 -5.86 -6.43
CA THR A 237 21.57 -4.49 -6.18
C THR A 237 21.06 -3.77 -7.42
N ASP A 238 20.89 -4.45 -8.55
CA ASP A 238 20.41 -3.81 -9.78
C ASP A 238 18.90 -3.71 -9.78
N GLY A 239 18.37 -2.50 -10.02
CA GLY A 239 16.93 -2.29 -9.94
C GLY A 239 16.46 -0.86 -10.15
N ILE A 240 15.16 -0.71 -9.96
CA ILE A 240 14.45 0.56 -9.94
C ILE A 240 14.11 0.88 -8.50
N TYR A 241 14.47 2.08 -8.05
CA TYR A 241 14.33 2.52 -6.68
C TYR A 241 13.51 3.82 -6.61
N GLY A 242 12.43 3.84 -5.87
CA GLY A 242 11.76 5.10 -5.50
C GLY A 242 12.72 5.97 -4.68
N GLY A 243 13.28 5.41 -3.61
CA GLY A 243 14.33 6.03 -2.80
C GLY A 243 15.44 5.06 -2.43
N TYR A 244 16.67 5.55 -2.37
CA TYR A 244 17.84 4.81 -1.92
C TYR A 244 18.58 5.58 -0.83
N SER A 245 18.97 4.90 0.25
CA SER A 245 19.85 5.46 1.28
C SER A 245 20.90 4.43 1.71
N ALA A 246 22.14 4.88 1.86
CA ALA A 246 23.23 4.08 2.46
C ALA A 246 23.67 4.62 3.83
N GLN A 247 22.86 5.49 4.46
CA GLN A 247 23.16 6.03 5.79
C GLN A 247 23.18 4.92 6.84
N ASN A 248 24.28 4.83 7.59
CA ASN A 248 24.40 3.91 8.71
C ASN A 248 23.83 4.57 9.98
N THR A 249 22.61 4.25 10.32
CA THR A 249 21.88 4.76 11.48
C THR A 249 20.69 3.87 11.82
N ASN A 250 20.22 3.95 13.06
CA ASN A 250 18.98 3.30 13.49
C ASN A 250 17.72 4.12 13.18
N ASP A 251 17.85 5.27 12.50
CA ASP A 251 16.72 6.13 12.11
C ASP A 251 16.02 5.66 10.82
N TYR A 252 14.84 6.23 10.56
CA TYR A 252 14.18 6.11 9.28
C TYR A 252 14.91 6.95 8.22
N VAL A 253 15.53 6.29 7.26
CA VAL A 253 16.35 6.93 6.23
C VAL A 253 15.69 6.96 4.86
N ALA A 254 14.67 6.11 4.61
CA ALA A 254 13.90 6.16 3.38
C ALA A 254 12.41 6.03 3.71
N THR A 255 11.66 7.12 3.46
CA THR A 255 10.24 7.21 3.84
C THR A 255 9.39 7.78 2.72
N GLY A 256 8.22 7.16 2.47
CA GLY A 256 7.21 7.67 1.53
C GLY A 256 7.63 7.63 0.07
N ASN A 257 8.68 6.90 -0.30
CA ASN A 257 9.11 6.78 -1.68
C ASN A 257 8.22 5.80 -2.45
N GLN A 258 8.04 6.03 -3.76
CA GLN A 258 7.14 5.22 -4.56
C GLN A 258 7.73 4.87 -5.93
N VAL A 259 7.39 3.67 -6.42
CA VAL A 259 7.55 3.27 -7.82
C VAL A 259 6.18 2.89 -8.36
N ILE A 260 5.79 3.49 -9.49
CA ILE A 260 4.53 3.24 -10.17
C ILE A 260 4.86 2.67 -11.55
N ILE A 261 4.39 1.46 -11.83
CA ILE A 261 4.65 0.75 -13.09
C ILE A 261 3.32 0.47 -13.77
N ASN A 262 3.08 1.15 -14.89
CA ASN A 262 1.88 0.98 -15.68
C ASN A 262 2.08 0.00 -16.85
N CYS A 263 3.32 -0.12 -17.36
CA CYS A 263 3.69 -1.04 -18.43
C CYS A 263 5.22 -1.18 -18.49
N GLY A 264 5.74 -2.16 -19.24
CA GLY A 264 7.17 -2.33 -19.50
C GLY A 264 7.67 -3.76 -19.29
N THR A 265 8.89 -4.04 -19.75
CA THR A 265 9.56 -5.33 -19.60
C THR A 265 10.76 -5.18 -18.68
N PHE A 266 10.84 -5.99 -17.61
CA PHE A 266 11.84 -5.84 -16.58
C PHE A 266 12.57 -7.16 -16.31
N THR A 267 13.90 -7.14 -16.41
CA THR A 267 14.74 -8.22 -15.85
C THR A 267 15.27 -7.87 -14.45
N SER A 268 15.09 -6.65 -14.01
CA SER A 268 15.57 -6.08 -12.75
C SER A 268 14.54 -6.21 -11.61
N LYS A 269 15.00 -5.96 -10.39
CA LYS A 269 14.16 -5.87 -9.19
C LYS A 269 13.57 -4.46 -9.07
N VAL A 270 12.46 -4.34 -8.34
CA VAL A 270 11.80 -3.06 -8.09
C VAL A 270 11.64 -2.86 -6.59
N TYR A 271 12.01 -1.67 -6.12
CA TYR A 271 11.96 -1.30 -4.72
C TYR A 271 11.26 0.06 -4.56
N GLY A 272 10.22 0.12 -3.75
CA GLY A 272 9.66 1.40 -3.30
C GLY A 272 10.74 2.23 -2.60
N ALA A 273 11.47 1.57 -1.67
CA ALA A 273 12.73 2.07 -1.16
C ALA A 273 13.71 0.94 -0.84
N TYR A 274 14.98 1.28 -0.91
CA TYR A 274 16.09 0.44 -0.45
C TYR A 274 16.96 1.21 0.54
N SER A 275 17.22 0.60 1.68
CA SER A 275 18.24 1.07 2.61
C SER A 275 19.33 0.01 2.78
N GLN A 276 20.58 0.45 2.81
CA GLN A 276 21.68 -0.44 3.09
C GLN A 276 21.77 -0.74 4.59
N TYR A 277 21.51 0.25 5.46
CA TYR A 277 21.69 0.13 6.90
C TYR A 277 20.51 0.64 7.74
N GLY A 278 19.87 1.74 7.38
CA GLY A 278 18.83 2.37 8.20
C GLY A 278 17.42 1.82 7.93
N LYS A 279 16.45 2.22 8.73
CA LYS A 279 15.05 1.80 8.64
C LYS A 279 14.33 2.37 7.42
N VAL A 280 13.38 1.62 6.87
CA VAL A 280 12.50 2.07 5.78
C VAL A 280 11.04 2.04 6.19
N LYS A 281 10.28 3.08 5.80
CA LYS A 281 8.89 3.20 6.24
C LYS A 281 7.97 3.82 5.16
N GLU A 282 6.76 3.26 5.05
CA GLU A 282 5.69 3.84 4.22
C GLU A 282 6.07 3.98 2.73
N ASN A 283 7.01 3.16 2.26
CA ASN A 283 7.40 3.12 0.85
C ASN A 283 6.54 2.12 0.08
N GLY A 284 6.41 2.31 -1.22
CA GLY A 284 5.54 1.43 -1.97
C GLY A 284 5.85 1.24 -3.43
N VAL A 285 5.30 0.14 -3.97
CA VAL A 285 5.30 -0.16 -5.40
C VAL A 285 3.87 -0.45 -5.84
N ALA A 286 3.42 0.24 -6.88
CA ALA A 286 2.18 -0.06 -7.58
C ALA A 286 2.51 -0.65 -8.95
N VAL A 287 1.96 -1.82 -9.27
CA VAL A 287 2.16 -2.52 -10.54
C VAL A 287 0.82 -2.73 -11.24
N GLY A 288 0.75 -2.29 -12.49
CA GLY A 288 -0.36 -2.51 -13.40
C GLY A 288 0.14 -2.85 -14.81
N GLY A 289 -0.78 -3.18 -15.72
CA GLY A 289 -0.49 -3.45 -17.12
C GLY A 289 -0.11 -4.89 -17.44
N SER A 290 -0.86 -5.49 -18.34
CA SER A 290 -0.82 -6.93 -18.67
C SER A 290 0.48 -7.43 -19.28
N THR A 291 1.32 -6.55 -19.81
CA THR A 291 2.60 -6.88 -20.46
C THR A 291 3.80 -6.81 -19.51
N THR A 292 3.57 -6.44 -18.27
CA THR A 292 4.64 -6.28 -17.29
C THR A 292 5.15 -7.64 -16.81
N GLU A 293 6.45 -7.89 -16.98
CA GLU A 293 7.13 -9.07 -16.42
C GLU A 293 8.24 -8.63 -15.47
N MET A 294 8.20 -9.11 -14.21
CA MET A 294 9.16 -8.71 -13.17
C MET A 294 9.60 -9.90 -12.31
N LYS A 295 10.84 -9.85 -11.81
CA LYS A 295 11.35 -10.89 -10.90
C LYS A 295 10.89 -10.68 -9.46
N ASN A 296 11.33 -9.59 -8.84
CA ASN A 296 11.05 -9.33 -7.43
C ASN A 296 10.59 -7.89 -7.24
N VAL A 297 9.52 -7.73 -6.47
CA VAL A 297 8.94 -6.43 -6.11
C VAL A 297 8.90 -6.31 -4.59
N TYR A 298 9.51 -5.24 -4.07
CA TYR A 298 9.57 -4.93 -2.64
C TYR A 298 9.00 -3.53 -2.39
N GLY A 299 8.05 -3.42 -1.47
CA GLY A 299 7.59 -2.11 -1.00
C GLY A 299 8.72 -1.34 -0.31
N GLY A 300 9.35 -1.98 0.68
CA GLY A 300 10.57 -1.51 1.33
C GLY A 300 11.58 -2.63 1.54
N TYR A 301 12.86 -2.30 1.44
CA TYR A 301 13.95 -3.27 1.60
C TYR A 301 15.08 -2.72 2.47
N VAL A 302 15.46 -3.46 3.50
CA VAL A 302 16.61 -3.18 4.36
C VAL A 302 17.61 -4.31 4.23
N ASN A 303 18.87 -3.97 3.94
CA ASN A 303 19.94 -4.95 3.74
C ASN A 303 20.72 -5.28 5.03
N ASP A 304 20.27 -4.80 6.17
CA ASP A 304 20.95 -4.97 7.47
C ASP A 304 19.91 -5.22 8.59
N ALA A 305 20.34 -5.12 9.84
CA ALA A 305 19.57 -5.40 11.06
C ALA A 305 18.57 -4.30 11.45
N ASN A 306 18.01 -3.57 10.50
CA ASN A 306 17.05 -2.51 10.74
C ASN A 306 15.65 -2.84 10.17
N THR A 307 14.65 -2.10 10.63
CA THR A 307 13.22 -2.41 10.41
C THR A 307 12.71 -1.95 9.04
N ALA A 308 11.92 -2.81 8.38
CA ALA A 308 11.05 -2.47 7.27
C ALA A 308 9.60 -2.38 7.76
N GLU A 309 9.05 -1.16 7.88
CA GLU A 309 7.76 -0.88 8.52
C GLU A 309 6.76 -0.24 7.56
N LYS A 310 5.52 -0.70 7.57
CA LYS A 310 4.38 -0.10 6.84
C LYS A 310 4.61 0.11 5.34
N ASN A 311 5.50 -0.65 4.75
CA ASN A 311 5.72 -0.61 3.32
C ASN A 311 4.64 -1.42 2.59
N TRP A 312 4.39 -1.09 1.33
CA TRP A 312 3.30 -1.72 0.60
C TRP A 312 3.64 -2.06 -0.85
N VAL A 313 2.97 -3.10 -1.37
CA VAL A 313 2.95 -3.44 -2.79
C VAL A 313 1.50 -3.64 -3.21
N THR A 314 1.11 -3.01 -4.31
CA THR A 314 -0.19 -3.24 -4.95
C THR A 314 0.03 -3.79 -6.36
N VAL A 315 -0.65 -4.89 -6.69
CA VAL A 315 -0.62 -5.51 -8.02
C VAL A 315 -2.04 -5.56 -8.57
N THR A 316 -2.26 -4.90 -9.70
CA THR A 316 -3.55 -4.92 -10.41
C THR A 316 -3.49 -5.75 -11.68
N ASP A 317 -2.29 -5.96 -12.23
CA ASP A 317 -2.03 -6.79 -13.41
C ASP A 317 -0.52 -7.09 -13.53
N GLY A 318 -0.10 -7.89 -14.54
CA GLY A 318 1.29 -8.23 -14.82
C GLY A 318 1.69 -9.62 -14.34
N LYS A 319 2.92 -10.03 -14.69
CA LYS A 319 3.53 -11.30 -14.26
C LYS A 319 4.70 -11.01 -13.34
N ILE A 320 4.66 -11.49 -12.12
CA ILE A 320 5.65 -11.20 -11.09
C ILE A 320 6.10 -12.51 -10.43
N ASP A 321 7.41 -12.68 -10.25
CA ASP A 321 7.92 -13.85 -9.52
C ASP A 321 7.61 -13.73 -8.02
N ASN A 322 8.14 -12.70 -7.34
CA ASN A 322 7.96 -12.51 -5.91
C ASN A 322 7.43 -11.12 -5.57
N VAL A 323 6.45 -11.07 -4.67
CA VAL A 323 5.88 -9.85 -4.12
C VAL A 323 6.08 -9.83 -2.61
N VAL A 324 6.74 -8.79 -2.09
CA VAL A 324 7.03 -8.64 -0.66
C VAL A 324 6.70 -7.21 -0.23
N GLY A 325 5.82 -7.04 0.74
CA GLY A 325 5.45 -5.73 1.28
C GLY A 325 6.66 -5.03 1.91
N GLY A 326 7.32 -5.68 2.87
CA GLY A 326 8.56 -5.21 3.47
C GLY A 326 9.55 -6.34 3.70
N TYR A 327 10.80 -6.07 3.43
CA TYR A 327 11.90 -7.01 3.65
C TYR A 327 12.98 -6.40 4.55
N SER A 328 13.40 -7.16 5.55
CA SER A 328 14.64 -6.88 6.29
C SER A 328 15.54 -8.10 6.28
N TRP A 329 16.86 -7.89 6.21
CA TRP A 329 17.78 -9.03 6.28
C TRP A 329 17.79 -9.64 7.70
N SER A 330 18.09 -8.84 8.72
CA SER A 330 18.19 -9.32 10.11
C SER A 330 17.33 -8.54 11.11
N GLY A 331 16.71 -7.42 10.72
CA GLY A 331 15.78 -6.68 11.54
C GLY A 331 14.33 -7.07 11.26
N ASP A 332 13.40 -6.37 11.88
CA ASP A 332 11.98 -6.68 11.81
C ASP A 332 11.33 -6.25 10.48
N ALA A 333 10.36 -7.03 10.03
CA ALA A 333 9.45 -6.70 8.93
C ALA A 333 8.02 -6.60 9.48
N ILE A 334 7.57 -5.39 9.82
CA ILE A 334 6.34 -5.18 10.59
C ILE A 334 5.32 -4.29 9.87
N GLU A 335 4.04 -4.64 10.04
CA GLU A 335 2.89 -3.87 9.55
C GLU A 335 2.96 -3.57 8.02
N ASN A 336 3.68 -4.37 7.24
CA ASN A 336 3.76 -4.23 5.80
C ASN A 336 2.53 -4.83 5.11
N CYS A 337 2.20 -4.35 3.91
CA CYS A 337 0.98 -4.72 3.21
C CYS A 337 1.23 -5.14 1.76
N VAL A 338 0.58 -6.23 1.32
CA VAL A 338 0.50 -6.62 -0.09
C VAL A 338 -0.96 -6.69 -0.50
N ILE A 339 -1.31 -6.06 -1.62
CA ILE A 339 -2.66 -6.06 -2.19
C ILE A 339 -2.57 -6.58 -3.62
N ILE A 340 -3.30 -7.64 -3.93
CA ILE A 340 -3.34 -8.25 -5.27
C ILE A 340 -4.80 -8.30 -5.73
N SER A 341 -5.11 -7.59 -6.80
CA SER A 341 -6.43 -7.62 -7.43
C SER A 341 -6.42 -8.21 -8.86
N GLY A 342 -5.24 -8.52 -9.39
CA GLY A 342 -5.06 -9.09 -10.71
C GLY A 342 -3.62 -9.55 -10.94
N GLY A 343 -3.31 -9.96 -12.18
CA GLY A 343 -1.99 -10.45 -12.56
C GLY A 343 -1.69 -11.90 -12.15
N THR A 344 -0.47 -12.34 -12.39
CA THR A 344 0.01 -13.70 -12.08
C THR A 344 1.27 -13.64 -11.21
N ILE A 345 1.26 -14.31 -10.06
CA ILE A 345 2.41 -14.40 -9.16
C ILE A 345 2.94 -15.84 -9.16
N SER A 346 4.22 -16.02 -9.47
CA SER A 346 4.78 -17.35 -9.74
C SER A 346 5.66 -17.96 -8.64
N LYS A 347 6.27 -17.18 -7.73
CA LYS A 347 7.22 -17.72 -6.73
C LYS A 347 6.93 -17.41 -5.27
N GLY A 348 6.27 -16.31 -4.94
CA GLY A 348 5.95 -15.99 -3.55
C GLY A 348 5.16 -14.71 -3.34
N VAL A 349 4.25 -14.74 -2.34
CA VAL A 349 3.56 -13.56 -1.79
C VAL A 349 3.84 -13.49 -0.30
N LYS A 350 4.36 -12.36 0.18
CA LYS A 350 4.65 -12.17 1.59
C LYS A 350 4.30 -10.74 2.03
N GLY A 351 3.51 -10.62 3.07
CA GLY A 351 3.24 -9.32 3.69
C GLY A 351 4.54 -8.70 4.21
N GLY A 352 5.25 -9.44 5.07
CA GLY A 352 6.59 -9.11 5.56
C GLY A 352 7.54 -10.31 5.49
N GLN A 353 8.82 -10.04 5.26
CA GLN A 353 9.85 -11.08 5.24
C GLN A 353 11.12 -10.62 5.94
N THR A 354 11.67 -11.51 6.77
CA THR A 354 12.99 -11.32 7.37
C THR A 354 13.72 -12.66 7.53
N ALA A 355 15.04 -12.63 7.68
CA ALA A 355 15.79 -13.83 8.04
C ALA A 355 15.85 -14.01 9.58
N ASP A 356 16.35 -13.02 10.31
CA ASP A 356 16.64 -13.16 11.73
C ASP A 356 15.73 -12.34 12.66
N GLY A 357 15.02 -11.34 12.14
CA GLY A 357 14.06 -10.54 12.90
C GLY A 357 12.64 -11.11 12.91
N SER A 358 11.70 -10.42 13.54
CA SER A 358 10.29 -10.79 13.58
C SER A 358 9.52 -10.30 12.33
N ALA A 359 8.53 -11.10 11.90
CA ALA A 359 7.65 -10.76 10.79
C ALA A 359 6.20 -10.62 11.27
N ASN A 360 5.91 -9.54 11.99
CA ASN A 360 4.68 -9.38 12.75
C ASN A 360 3.73 -8.34 12.18
N GLY A 361 2.42 -8.56 12.35
CA GLY A 361 1.37 -7.59 12.01
C GLY A 361 1.26 -7.28 10.52
N ASN A 362 1.84 -8.08 9.64
CA ASN A 362 1.82 -7.85 8.20
C ASN A 362 0.49 -8.30 7.59
N LYS A 363 0.15 -7.72 6.44
CA LYS A 363 -1.14 -7.94 5.79
C LYS A 363 -0.99 -8.35 4.33
N VAL A 364 -1.77 -9.36 3.92
CA VAL A 364 -1.93 -9.78 2.52
C VAL A 364 -3.41 -9.76 2.16
N ILE A 365 -3.78 -9.05 1.09
CA ILE A 365 -5.14 -8.97 0.57
C ILE A 365 -5.12 -9.46 -0.87
N ILE A 366 -5.90 -10.48 -1.19
CA ILE A 366 -6.06 -11.02 -2.54
C ILE A 366 -7.53 -10.97 -2.92
N SER A 367 -7.86 -10.16 -3.92
CA SER A 367 -9.22 -10.03 -4.44
C SER A 367 -9.36 -10.52 -5.89
N GLY A 368 -8.26 -10.94 -6.52
CA GLY A 368 -8.23 -11.44 -7.89
C GLY A 368 -6.84 -11.91 -8.29
N GLY A 369 -6.67 -12.22 -9.58
CA GLY A 369 -5.41 -12.71 -10.13
C GLY A 369 -5.19 -14.22 -9.97
N GLU A 370 -4.03 -14.70 -10.42
CA GLU A 370 -3.61 -16.09 -10.33
C GLU A 370 -2.34 -16.20 -9.50
N ILE A 371 -2.41 -16.93 -8.39
CA ILE A 371 -1.29 -17.10 -7.46
C ILE A 371 -0.78 -18.53 -7.53
N ASN A 372 0.36 -18.72 -8.19
CA ASN A 372 0.99 -20.04 -8.42
C ASN A 372 2.10 -20.34 -7.41
N SER A 373 1.97 -19.83 -6.19
CA SER A 373 3.06 -19.88 -5.21
C SER A 373 2.55 -19.77 -3.78
N LYS A 374 3.46 -19.98 -2.81
CA LYS A 374 3.16 -19.90 -1.39
C LYS A 374 2.80 -18.48 -0.96
N ILE A 375 1.84 -18.38 -0.04
CA ILE A 375 1.33 -17.14 0.50
C ILE A 375 1.61 -17.10 2.01
N TYR A 376 2.28 -16.05 2.48
CA TYR A 376 2.58 -15.84 3.89
C TYR A 376 2.17 -14.43 4.31
N GLY A 377 1.45 -14.29 5.41
CA GLY A 377 1.24 -13.01 6.06
C GLY A 377 2.57 -12.43 6.53
N GLY A 378 3.28 -13.18 7.40
CA GLY A 378 4.65 -12.94 7.81
C GLY A 378 5.53 -14.16 7.56
N TYR A 379 6.79 -13.94 7.18
CA TYR A 379 7.78 -14.99 6.98
C TYR A 379 9.10 -14.64 7.64
N CYS A 380 9.57 -15.49 8.55
CA CYS A 380 10.89 -15.36 9.16
C CYS A 380 11.55 -16.74 9.36
N THR A 381 12.86 -16.74 9.61
CA THR A 381 13.61 -17.98 9.83
C THR A 381 13.80 -18.28 11.30
N SER A 382 14.00 -17.27 12.13
CA SER A 382 14.44 -17.47 13.51
C SER A 382 13.46 -16.96 14.57
N GLU A 383 12.83 -15.81 14.34
CA GLU A 383 12.04 -15.08 15.31
C GLU A 383 10.52 -15.23 15.04
N PRO A 384 9.61 -14.64 15.83
CA PRO A 384 8.18 -14.78 15.66
C PRO A 384 7.62 -14.27 14.32
N ALA A 385 6.55 -14.94 13.86
CA ALA A 385 5.69 -14.50 12.74
C ALA A 385 4.23 -14.39 13.22
N ASP A 386 3.98 -13.43 14.10
CA ASP A 386 2.75 -13.33 14.87
C ASP A 386 1.84 -12.18 14.40
N GLY A 387 0.52 -12.31 14.64
CA GLY A 387 -0.46 -11.26 14.44
C GLY A 387 -0.63 -10.83 12.98
N ASN A 388 -0.25 -11.66 12.01
CA ASN A 388 -0.39 -11.34 10.60
C ASN A 388 -1.81 -11.61 10.10
N GLU A 389 -2.22 -10.90 9.06
CA GLU A 389 -3.56 -11.00 8.47
C GLU A 389 -3.49 -11.37 6.98
N ILE A 390 -4.27 -12.37 6.57
CA ILE A 390 -4.49 -12.72 5.16
C ILE A 390 -5.99 -12.63 4.87
N THR A 391 -6.37 -11.87 3.84
CA THR A 391 -7.75 -11.84 3.33
C THR A 391 -7.76 -12.28 1.88
N ILE A 392 -8.55 -13.31 1.55
CA ILE A 392 -8.72 -13.82 0.19
C ILE A 392 -10.20 -13.70 -0.16
N SER A 393 -10.53 -12.84 -1.13
CA SER A 393 -11.90 -12.56 -1.54
C SER A 393 -12.20 -12.92 -3.00
N GLY A 394 -11.24 -13.45 -3.73
CA GLY A 394 -11.37 -13.87 -5.13
C GLY A 394 -10.05 -14.39 -5.68
N GLY A 395 -10.01 -14.66 -6.98
CA GLY A 395 -8.83 -15.14 -7.68
C GLY A 395 -8.68 -16.67 -7.71
N LYS A 396 -7.70 -17.09 -8.50
CA LYS A 396 -7.29 -18.50 -8.62
C LYS A 396 -6.04 -18.74 -7.79
N ILE A 397 -6.16 -19.53 -6.76
CA ILE A 397 -5.12 -19.76 -5.76
C ILE A 397 -4.54 -21.17 -5.96
N ASN A 398 -3.53 -21.28 -6.79
CA ASN A 398 -2.81 -22.53 -7.06
C ASN A 398 -1.66 -22.77 -6.06
N SER A 399 -1.78 -22.22 -4.86
CA SER A 399 -0.80 -22.33 -3.79
C SER A 399 -0.92 -23.66 -3.04
N GLU A 400 0.18 -24.35 -2.84
CA GLU A 400 0.21 -25.52 -1.95
C GLU A 400 0.13 -25.12 -0.47
N VAL A 401 0.63 -23.94 -0.11
CA VAL A 401 0.75 -23.47 1.27
C VAL A 401 0.31 -22.02 1.41
N ILE A 402 -0.68 -21.80 2.25
CA ILE A 402 -1.07 -20.50 2.76
C ILE A 402 -0.88 -20.50 4.28
N ALA A 403 -0.08 -19.58 4.82
CA ALA A 403 0.08 -19.50 6.26
C ALA A 403 -0.05 -18.05 6.76
N GLY A 404 -0.82 -17.86 7.82
CA GLY A 404 -0.93 -16.58 8.50
C GLY A 404 0.43 -16.04 8.88
N GLY A 405 1.22 -16.83 9.62
CA GLY A 405 2.63 -16.63 9.89
C GLY A 405 3.45 -17.88 9.62
N ARG A 406 4.67 -17.73 9.12
CA ARG A 406 5.64 -18.82 9.02
C ARG A 406 6.95 -18.44 9.70
N SER A 407 7.32 -19.20 10.70
CA SER A 407 8.62 -19.09 11.38
C SER A 407 9.41 -20.38 11.27
N GLY A 408 10.73 -20.28 11.22
CA GLY A 408 11.59 -21.46 11.34
C GLY A 408 11.71 -21.92 12.81
N ASN A 409 12.02 -21.01 13.72
CA ASN A 409 12.30 -21.32 15.13
C ASN A 409 11.48 -20.49 16.14
N GLY A 410 10.77 -19.44 15.74
CA GLY A 410 9.91 -18.62 16.60
C GLY A 410 8.47 -19.12 16.66
N THR A 411 7.60 -18.36 17.31
CA THR A 411 6.15 -18.58 17.33
C THR A 411 5.50 -18.19 16.01
N ALA A 412 4.30 -18.71 15.75
CA ALA A 412 3.44 -18.31 14.64
C ALA A 412 1.98 -18.28 15.12
N ILE A 413 1.66 -17.31 15.97
CA ILE A 413 0.41 -17.22 16.73
C ILE A 413 -0.36 -15.94 16.44
N ASN A 414 -1.63 -15.89 16.88
CA ASN A 414 -2.52 -14.74 16.72
C ASN A 414 -2.71 -14.28 15.26
N ASN A 415 -2.46 -15.15 14.30
CA ASN A 415 -2.64 -14.83 12.89
C ASN A 415 -4.11 -15.01 12.47
N VAL A 416 -4.58 -14.20 11.55
CA VAL A 416 -5.97 -14.24 11.08
C VAL A 416 -6.01 -14.47 9.57
N ILE A 417 -6.75 -15.50 9.15
CA ILE A 417 -7.04 -15.74 7.74
C ILE A 417 -8.54 -15.60 7.50
N THR A 418 -8.93 -14.75 6.58
CA THR A 418 -10.33 -14.52 6.21
C THR A 418 -10.55 -14.89 4.75
N ILE A 419 -11.51 -15.76 4.48
CA ILE A 419 -11.93 -16.15 3.14
C ILE A 419 -13.38 -15.71 2.95
N ASN A 420 -13.63 -14.88 1.92
CA ASN A 420 -14.95 -14.39 1.59
C ASN A 420 -15.14 -14.29 0.06
N ALA A 421 -16.26 -13.76 -0.40
CA ALA A 421 -16.57 -13.50 -1.79
C ALA A 421 -16.92 -12.01 -2.03
N ALA A 422 -16.30 -11.10 -1.30
CA ALA A 422 -16.60 -9.67 -1.35
C ALA A 422 -16.24 -9.02 -2.71
N SER A 423 -15.39 -9.66 -3.52
CA SER A 423 -15.06 -9.25 -4.90
C SER A 423 -16.09 -9.71 -5.95
N GLY A 424 -17.14 -10.43 -5.54
CA GLY A 424 -18.22 -10.93 -6.40
C GLY A 424 -18.12 -12.43 -6.74
N GLU A 425 -16.91 -12.94 -6.96
CA GLU A 425 -16.66 -14.37 -7.17
C GLU A 425 -15.84 -14.93 -6.02
N LYS A 426 -16.21 -16.13 -5.54
CA LYS A 426 -15.43 -16.80 -4.49
C LYS A 426 -14.05 -17.20 -5.02
N PRO A 427 -13.02 -17.23 -4.15
CA PRO A 427 -11.71 -17.74 -4.55
C PRO A 427 -11.78 -19.23 -4.91
N VAL A 428 -10.96 -19.64 -5.88
CA VAL A 428 -10.80 -21.05 -6.28
C VAL A 428 -9.43 -21.52 -5.81
N PHE A 429 -9.40 -22.51 -4.94
CA PHE A 429 -8.16 -23.09 -4.41
C PHE A 429 -7.76 -24.35 -5.20
N SER A 430 -6.44 -24.63 -5.27
CA SER A 430 -5.94 -25.92 -5.74
C SER A 430 -6.34 -27.03 -4.76
N ALA A 431 -6.58 -28.24 -5.30
CA ALA A 431 -6.81 -29.43 -4.48
C ALA A 431 -5.62 -29.78 -3.55
N ASP A 432 -4.43 -29.25 -3.80
CA ASP A 432 -3.24 -29.43 -2.95
C ASP A 432 -3.07 -28.35 -1.88
N THR A 433 -3.96 -27.35 -1.84
CA THR A 433 -3.84 -26.21 -0.91
C THR A 433 -4.06 -26.64 0.53
N ILE A 434 -3.10 -26.37 1.40
CA ILE A 434 -3.25 -26.45 2.85
C ILE A 434 -3.16 -25.05 3.43
N ILE A 435 -4.13 -24.70 4.28
CA ILE A 435 -4.14 -23.42 4.99
C ILE A 435 -3.72 -23.64 6.44
N TYR A 436 -2.67 -22.94 6.86
CA TYR A 436 -2.14 -22.96 8.23
C TYR A 436 -2.43 -21.65 8.94
N GLY A 437 -2.95 -21.69 10.15
CA GLY A 437 -3.00 -20.51 11.02
C GLY A 437 -1.59 -20.01 11.31
N GLY A 438 -0.73 -20.88 11.79
CA GLY A 438 0.71 -20.71 11.91
C GLY A 438 1.45 -21.94 11.35
N ASP A 439 2.56 -21.71 10.68
CA ASP A 439 3.46 -22.76 10.17
C ASP A 439 4.86 -22.58 10.79
N ASN A 440 5.36 -23.65 11.38
CA ASN A 440 6.62 -23.64 12.10
C ASN A 440 7.37 -24.95 11.86
N THR A 441 8.65 -24.86 11.50
CA THR A 441 9.49 -26.05 11.26
C THR A 441 9.95 -26.71 12.55
N THR A 442 9.90 -25.99 13.68
CA THR A 442 10.30 -26.50 15.00
C THR A 442 9.06 -26.93 15.79
N SER A 443 8.93 -28.22 16.06
CA SER A 443 7.74 -28.79 16.72
C SER A 443 7.47 -28.29 18.15
N SER A 444 8.47 -27.70 18.83
CA SER A 444 8.37 -27.22 20.20
C SER A 444 7.82 -25.81 20.36
N LYS A 445 7.65 -25.07 19.29
CA LYS A 445 7.16 -23.68 19.34
C LYS A 445 5.69 -23.60 19.01
N ASP A 446 5.00 -22.67 19.66
CA ASP A 446 3.57 -22.47 19.48
C ASP A 446 3.26 -21.92 18.07
N LYS A 447 2.36 -22.58 17.39
CA LYS A 447 1.91 -22.23 16.04
C LYS A 447 0.38 -22.27 15.91
N ARG A 448 -0.34 -22.24 17.05
CA ARG A 448 -1.77 -22.42 17.08
C ARG A 448 -2.51 -21.35 17.88
N THR A 449 -1.97 -20.95 19.03
CA THR A 449 -2.65 -20.04 19.95
C THR A 449 -3.09 -18.74 19.26
N GLY A 450 -4.36 -18.39 19.40
CA GLY A 450 -4.99 -17.21 18.81
C GLY A 450 -5.15 -17.24 17.28
N ASN A 451 -4.62 -18.24 16.57
CA ASN A 451 -4.79 -18.32 15.13
C ASN A 451 -6.26 -18.56 14.77
N THR A 452 -6.77 -17.75 13.86
CA THR A 452 -8.20 -17.70 13.52
C THR A 452 -8.41 -17.86 12.01
N LEU A 453 -9.30 -18.75 11.62
CA LEU A 453 -9.83 -18.88 10.27
C LEU A 453 -11.27 -18.38 10.23
N ASN A 454 -11.53 -17.33 9.45
CA ASN A 454 -12.87 -16.81 9.20
C ASN A 454 -13.34 -17.24 7.82
N LEU A 455 -14.39 -18.02 7.74
CA LEU A 455 -15.04 -18.47 6.51
C LEU A 455 -16.34 -17.70 6.31
N GLN A 456 -16.40 -16.85 5.29
CA GLN A 456 -17.52 -15.95 4.99
C GLN A 456 -18.07 -16.20 3.57
N THR A 457 -17.91 -17.42 3.06
CA THR A 457 -18.48 -17.88 1.79
C THR A 457 -18.61 -19.41 1.84
N LYS A 458 -19.43 -19.99 0.98
CA LYS A 458 -19.73 -21.43 0.94
C LYS A 458 -19.17 -22.14 -0.28
N GLY A 459 -19.12 -23.46 -0.24
CA GLY A 459 -18.67 -24.31 -1.33
C GLY A 459 -17.17 -24.13 -1.64
N LEU A 460 -16.37 -23.91 -0.61
CA LEU A 460 -14.92 -23.93 -0.72
C LEU A 460 -14.42 -25.38 -0.75
N GLU A 461 -13.37 -25.61 -1.52
CA GLU A 461 -12.70 -26.92 -1.59
C GLU A 461 -11.19 -26.73 -1.56
N MET A 462 -10.49 -27.52 -0.75
CA MET A 462 -9.03 -27.54 -0.64
C MET A 462 -8.55 -28.82 0.04
N LYS A 463 -7.23 -29.02 0.10
CA LYS A 463 -6.67 -30.22 0.72
C LYS A 463 -6.94 -30.29 2.22
N ASN A 464 -6.46 -29.29 2.98
CA ASN A 464 -6.59 -29.32 4.44
C ASN A 464 -6.48 -27.94 5.08
N ILE A 465 -6.81 -27.86 6.39
CA ILE A 465 -6.54 -26.75 7.28
C ILE A 465 -5.78 -27.26 8.51
N ALA A 466 -4.93 -26.43 9.12
CA ALA A 466 -4.17 -26.83 10.30
C ALA A 466 -3.77 -25.64 11.18
N ASN A 467 -3.52 -25.92 12.47
CA ASN A 467 -2.97 -24.99 13.45
C ASN A 467 -3.85 -23.77 13.72
N PHE A 468 -5.16 -23.96 13.76
CA PHE A 468 -6.14 -22.95 14.17
C PHE A 468 -6.68 -23.24 15.58
N GLU A 469 -6.70 -22.22 16.42
CA GLU A 469 -7.45 -22.27 17.67
C GLU A 469 -8.92 -21.93 17.42
N ASN A 470 -9.21 -20.99 16.51
CA ASN A 470 -10.56 -20.55 16.23
C ASN A 470 -10.93 -20.80 14.77
N LEU A 471 -12.03 -21.50 14.56
CA LEU A 471 -12.68 -21.74 13.27
C LEU A 471 -14.03 -21.08 13.26
N ASN A 472 -14.18 -19.96 12.56
CA ASN A 472 -15.37 -19.13 12.55
C ASN A 472 -16.12 -19.26 11.22
N PHE A 473 -17.32 -19.74 11.24
CA PHE A 473 -18.20 -19.93 10.09
C PHE A 473 -19.29 -18.85 10.08
N TYR A 474 -19.21 -17.92 9.14
CA TYR A 474 -20.20 -16.88 8.91
C TYR A 474 -21.12 -17.30 7.77
N LEU A 475 -22.27 -17.89 8.09
CA LEU A 475 -23.24 -18.34 7.10
C LEU A 475 -23.84 -17.14 6.37
N GLN A 476 -23.76 -17.17 5.02
CA GLN A 476 -24.29 -16.09 4.18
C GLN A 476 -25.83 -16.15 4.09
N GLU A 477 -26.46 -15.07 3.70
CA GLU A 477 -27.93 -14.97 3.58
C GLU A 477 -28.53 -15.98 2.59
N ASP A 478 -27.76 -16.38 1.58
CA ASP A 478 -28.11 -17.38 0.56
C ASP A 478 -27.80 -18.83 0.97
N THR A 479 -27.38 -19.07 2.21
CA THR A 479 -27.15 -20.43 2.71
C THR A 479 -28.49 -21.15 2.89
N ILE A 480 -28.56 -22.38 2.35
CA ILE A 480 -29.75 -23.24 2.43
C ILE A 480 -29.43 -24.57 3.13
N ASN A 481 -30.49 -25.30 3.49
CA ASN A 481 -30.38 -26.63 4.08
C ASN A 481 -29.56 -27.57 3.20
N GLY A 482 -28.57 -28.25 3.80
CA GLY A 482 -27.66 -29.20 3.11
C GLY A 482 -26.43 -28.56 2.49
N ASP A 483 -26.30 -27.23 2.47
CA ASP A 483 -25.09 -26.57 1.98
C ASP A 483 -23.83 -27.00 2.75
N THR A 484 -22.70 -27.02 2.05
CA THR A 484 -21.36 -27.23 2.63
C THR A 484 -20.54 -25.95 2.51
N ILE A 485 -19.97 -25.51 3.62
CA ILE A 485 -19.12 -24.30 3.65
C ILE A 485 -17.72 -24.65 3.15
N LEU A 486 -17.10 -25.69 3.75
CA LEU A 486 -15.74 -26.11 3.41
C LEU A 486 -15.65 -27.63 3.24
N THR A 487 -15.21 -28.07 2.06
CA THR A 487 -14.86 -29.47 1.78
C THR A 487 -13.34 -29.63 1.79
N LEU A 488 -12.86 -30.59 2.57
CA LEU A 488 -11.46 -30.98 2.65
C LEU A 488 -11.25 -32.36 2.02
N THR A 489 -10.11 -32.55 1.34
CA THR A 489 -9.85 -33.72 0.51
C THR A 489 -8.62 -34.50 0.94
N ASP A 490 -7.95 -34.15 2.05
CA ASP A 490 -6.76 -34.83 2.54
C ASP A 490 -7.08 -36.30 2.85
N ASP A 491 -6.34 -37.21 2.26
CA ASP A 491 -6.48 -38.68 2.43
C ASP A 491 -6.18 -39.16 3.86
N LYS A 492 -5.49 -38.35 4.65
CA LYS A 492 -5.21 -38.64 6.06
C LYS A 492 -6.29 -38.11 7.01
N GLY A 493 -7.35 -37.53 6.47
CA GLY A 493 -8.35 -36.81 7.26
C GLY A 493 -7.89 -35.45 7.74
N THR A 494 -8.68 -34.83 8.59
CA THR A 494 -8.46 -33.49 9.16
C THR A 494 -8.50 -33.54 10.67
N ASP A 495 -7.51 -32.97 11.33
CA ASP A 495 -7.45 -32.85 12.80
C ASP A 495 -7.71 -31.39 13.22
N ILE A 496 -8.87 -31.20 13.89
CA ILE A 496 -9.26 -29.91 14.51
C ILE A 496 -9.33 -30.01 16.05
N SER A 497 -8.71 -31.05 16.62
CA SER A 497 -8.75 -31.28 18.06
C SER A 497 -8.35 -30.04 18.86
N GLY A 498 -9.12 -29.73 19.90
CA GLY A 498 -8.94 -28.55 20.77
C GLY A 498 -9.24 -27.21 20.09
N SER A 499 -9.85 -27.15 18.92
CA SER A 499 -10.28 -25.90 18.30
C SER A 499 -11.63 -25.42 18.87
N ASN A 500 -11.85 -24.12 18.77
CA ASN A 500 -13.16 -23.48 19.02
C ASN A 500 -13.87 -23.34 17.66
N VAL A 501 -14.92 -24.09 17.43
CA VAL A 501 -15.75 -23.99 16.22
C VAL A 501 -16.93 -23.08 16.52
N ASN A 502 -16.98 -21.94 15.88
CA ASN A 502 -18.01 -20.92 16.10
C ASN A 502 -18.84 -20.72 14.83
N VAL A 503 -20.15 -20.63 14.97
CA VAL A 503 -21.07 -20.40 13.86
C VAL A 503 -22.01 -19.23 14.11
N GLY A 504 -22.36 -18.49 13.06
CA GLY A 504 -23.34 -17.42 13.09
C GLY A 504 -23.70 -16.93 11.70
N MET A 505 -24.80 -16.16 11.58
CA MET A 505 -25.21 -15.55 10.32
C MET A 505 -24.44 -14.27 10.03
N ALA A 506 -24.02 -14.10 8.79
CA ALA A 506 -23.31 -12.89 8.33
C ALA A 506 -24.25 -11.72 7.99
N GLY A 507 -25.52 -11.98 7.74
CA GLY A 507 -26.51 -11.01 7.30
C GLY A 507 -27.76 -10.94 8.16
N SER A 508 -28.70 -10.13 7.72
CA SER A 508 -29.95 -9.87 8.44
C SER A 508 -31.14 -10.73 7.97
N THR A 509 -31.02 -11.36 6.81
CA THR A 509 -32.05 -12.22 6.22
C THR A 509 -31.47 -13.59 5.93
N SER A 510 -32.21 -14.64 6.20
CA SER A 510 -31.84 -16.01 5.84
C SER A 510 -33.11 -16.82 5.57
N THR A 511 -33.00 -17.81 4.70
CA THR A 511 -34.08 -18.75 4.37
C THR A 511 -34.06 -20.00 5.26
N LEU A 512 -33.05 -20.15 6.10
CA LEU A 512 -32.89 -21.31 6.99
C LEU A 512 -34.06 -21.39 8.01
N GLN A 513 -34.58 -22.58 8.18
CA GLN A 513 -35.68 -22.93 9.10
C GLN A 513 -35.17 -23.78 10.27
N VAL A 514 -35.96 -23.86 11.33
CA VAL A 514 -35.65 -24.76 12.46
C VAL A 514 -35.56 -26.21 11.95
N GLY A 515 -34.46 -26.87 12.31
CA GLY A 515 -34.13 -28.24 11.86
C GLY A 515 -33.29 -28.30 10.59
N ASP A 516 -33.10 -27.19 9.87
CA ASP A 516 -32.16 -27.16 8.72
C ASP A 516 -30.74 -27.38 9.22
N MET A 517 -29.96 -28.10 8.39
CA MET A 517 -28.57 -28.46 8.66
C MET A 517 -27.64 -27.87 7.62
N VAL A 518 -26.49 -27.35 8.07
CA VAL A 518 -25.41 -26.85 7.23
C VAL A 518 -24.12 -27.56 7.60
N ASN A 519 -23.45 -28.16 6.61
CA ASN A 519 -22.14 -28.78 6.81
C ASN A 519 -21.08 -27.68 6.86
N LEU A 520 -20.56 -27.39 8.04
CA LEU A 520 -19.53 -26.37 8.23
C LEU A 520 -18.19 -26.81 7.63
N LEU A 521 -17.82 -28.06 7.92
CA LEU A 521 -16.58 -28.71 7.50
C LEU A 521 -16.84 -30.17 7.18
N THR A 522 -16.36 -30.65 6.04
CA THR A 522 -16.48 -32.06 5.63
C THR A 522 -15.14 -32.58 5.14
N ASN A 523 -14.75 -33.79 5.56
CA ASN A 523 -13.65 -34.56 4.95
C ASN A 523 -14.09 -36.03 4.87
N SER A 524 -14.19 -36.60 3.66
CA SER A 524 -14.63 -37.97 3.44
C SER A 524 -13.70 -39.01 4.11
N ASN A 525 -12.46 -38.65 4.39
CA ASN A 525 -11.45 -39.51 5.02
C ASN A 525 -11.42 -39.40 6.56
N GLY A 526 -12.35 -38.61 7.14
CA GLY A 526 -12.54 -38.46 8.56
C GLY A 526 -12.11 -37.12 9.13
N ILE A 527 -12.75 -36.77 10.24
CA ILE A 527 -12.40 -35.58 11.05
C ILE A 527 -12.12 -36.05 12.47
N THR A 528 -10.94 -35.70 13.00
CA THR A 528 -10.60 -35.83 14.41
C THR A 528 -10.95 -34.52 15.11
N ALA A 529 -11.79 -34.58 16.15
CA ALA A 529 -12.34 -33.41 16.83
C ALA A 529 -12.30 -33.57 18.37
N ASP A 530 -11.22 -34.09 18.91
CA ASP A 530 -11.08 -34.28 20.36
C ASP A 530 -11.01 -32.93 21.07
N ASN A 531 -11.78 -32.77 22.15
CA ASN A 531 -11.85 -31.55 22.97
C ASN A 531 -12.21 -30.27 22.16
N VAL A 532 -12.96 -30.39 21.07
CA VAL A 532 -13.49 -29.25 20.33
C VAL A 532 -14.57 -28.57 21.17
N THR A 533 -14.55 -27.24 21.22
CA THR A 533 -15.63 -26.42 21.81
C THR A 533 -16.48 -25.82 20.70
N TYR A 534 -17.79 -25.81 20.90
CA TYR A 534 -18.74 -25.26 19.96
C TYR A 534 -19.34 -23.95 20.53
N GLY A 535 -19.17 -22.87 19.77
CA GLY A 535 -19.56 -21.54 20.17
C GLY A 535 -20.45 -20.84 19.15
N ARG A 536 -20.82 -19.61 19.47
CA ARG A 536 -21.65 -18.75 18.62
C ARG A 536 -20.92 -17.47 18.30
N LEU A 537 -20.98 -17.04 17.04
CA LEU A 537 -20.51 -15.74 16.62
C LEU A 537 -21.55 -14.67 16.92
N GLN A 538 -21.10 -13.47 17.22
CA GLN A 538 -21.97 -12.32 17.33
C GLN A 538 -22.61 -12.03 15.98
N GLN A 539 -23.92 -12.14 15.93
CA GLN A 539 -24.72 -11.83 14.75
C GLN A 539 -25.09 -10.34 14.77
N GLY A 540 -25.52 -9.80 13.61
CA GLY A 540 -25.92 -8.40 13.49
C GLY A 540 -26.95 -7.94 14.53
N VAL A 541 -27.20 -6.65 14.58
CA VAL A 541 -27.93 -5.96 15.66
C VAL A 541 -29.40 -6.42 15.84
N SER A 542 -30.03 -7.04 14.83
CA SER A 542 -31.48 -7.26 14.83
C SER A 542 -31.94 -8.70 14.69
N ILE A 543 -31.09 -9.65 14.31
CA ILE A 543 -31.49 -11.04 14.06
C ILE A 543 -30.54 -12.00 14.77
N LYS A 544 -31.12 -12.97 15.49
CA LYS A 544 -30.38 -13.99 16.19
C LYS A 544 -30.88 -15.38 15.80
N TYR A 545 -30.05 -16.11 15.05
CA TYR A 545 -30.17 -17.54 14.86
C TYR A 545 -29.45 -18.26 16.01
N GLU A 546 -30.03 -19.39 16.49
CA GLU A 546 -29.33 -20.27 17.40
C GLU A 546 -29.04 -21.57 16.67
N PHE A 547 -27.82 -22.05 16.82
CA PHE A 547 -27.33 -23.27 16.20
C PHE A 547 -26.84 -24.22 17.29
N THR A 548 -27.12 -25.51 17.10
CA THR A 548 -26.41 -26.60 17.75
C THR A 548 -25.40 -27.14 16.75
N THR A 549 -24.16 -27.32 17.18
CA THR A 549 -23.07 -27.79 16.31
C THR A 549 -22.51 -29.08 16.88
N ASP A 550 -22.37 -30.11 16.04
CA ASP A 550 -21.90 -31.42 16.43
C ASP A 550 -21.04 -32.06 15.31
N LEU A 551 -20.19 -33.03 15.68
CA LEU A 551 -19.55 -33.95 14.74
C LEU A 551 -20.56 -35.04 14.38
N SER A 552 -20.95 -35.10 13.11
CA SER A 552 -21.84 -36.13 12.55
C SER A 552 -21.13 -36.86 11.41
N GLY A 553 -20.70 -38.07 11.65
CA GLY A 553 -19.89 -38.85 10.69
C GLY A 553 -18.59 -38.14 10.35
N ASN A 554 -18.42 -37.83 9.08
CA ASN A 554 -17.23 -37.14 8.55
C ASN A 554 -17.44 -35.62 8.37
N SER A 555 -18.37 -35.02 9.11
CA SER A 555 -18.74 -33.60 8.98
C SER A 555 -18.97 -32.94 10.33
N ILE A 556 -18.52 -31.70 10.46
CA ILE A 556 -19.02 -30.80 11.51
C ILE A 556 -20.28 -30.12 10.97
N VAL A 557 -21.41 -30.35 11.64
CA VAL A 557 -22.73 -29.90 11.18
C VAL A 557 -23.32 -28.88 12.16
N ALA A 558 -23.82 -27.79 11.64
CA ALA A 558 -24.62 -26.82 12.38
C ALA A 558 -26.11 -27.05 12.08
N THR A 559 -26.92 -27.31 13.10
CA THR A 559 -28.38 -27.43 13.01
C THR A 559 -29.02 -26.18 13.56
N VAL A 560 -30.00 -25.66 12.87
CA VAL A 560 -30.78 -24.49 13.32
C VAL A 560 -31.72 -24.88 14.44
N ASP A 561 -31.46 -24.47 15.66
CA ASP A 561 -32.28 -24.75 16.85
C ASP A 561 -33.49 -23.82 16.97
N LYS A 562 -33.24 -22.54 16.71
CA LYS A 562 -34.26 -21.52 16.77
C LYS A 562 -34.11 -20.56 15.61
N ALA A 563 -35.14 -20.45 14.83
CA ALA A 563 -35.29 -19.48 13.76
C ALA A 563 -36.46 -18.49 14.02
N PRO A 564 -36.78 -18.00 15.23
CA PRO A 564 -37.53 -16.77 15.33
C PRO A 564 -36.57 -15.62 15.34
N VAL A 565 -36.85 -14.66 14.51
CA VAL A 565 -36.25 -13.33 14.56
C VAL A 565 -36.53 -12.72 15.94
N LYS A 566 -35.60 -12.89 16.88
CA LYS A 566 -35.62 -12.11 18.12
C LYS A 566 -34.72 -10.91 17.91
N THR A 567 -35.33 -9.72 17.98
CA THR A 567 -34.55 -8.47 18.08
C THR A 567 -33.57 -8.57 19.25
N THR A 568 -32.29 -8.31 18.99
CA THR A 568 -31.28 -8.29 20.06
C THR A 568 -31.53 -7.11 20.99
N GLU A 569 -31.09 -7.21 22.25
CA GLU A 569 -31.19 -6.09 23.19
C GLU A 569 -30.56 -4.80 22.65
N GLN A 570 -29.51 -4.93 21.83
CA GLN A 570 -28.83 -3.80 21.18
C GLN A 570 -29.69 -3.10 20.11
N SER A 571 -30.63 -3.79 19.45
CA SER A 571 -31.56 -3.16 18.49
C SER A 571 -32.74 -2.50 19.14
N LYS A 572 -33.08 -2.89 20.37
CA LYS A 572 -34.14 -2.26 21.17
C LYS A 572 -33.69 -0.88 21.64
N SER A 573 -32.45 -0.73 22.08
CA SER A 573 -31.93 0.49 22.67
C SER A 573 -32.08 1.75 21.80
N PRO A 574 -31.75 1.75 20.48
CA PRO A 574 -31.96 2.92 19.62
C PRO A 574 -33.44 3.29 19.48
N VAL A 575 -34.32 2.30 19.35
CA VAL A 575 -35.80 2.52 19.26
C VAL A 575 -36.34 3.07 20.55
N GLU A 576 -35.96 2.50 21.69
CA GLU A 576 -36.35 2.96 23.01
C GLU A 576 -35.84 4.37 23.30
N THR A 577 -34.60 4.69 22.90
CA THR A 577 -34.04 6.04 23.02
C THR A 577 -34.81 7.04 22.17
N GLN A 578 -35.20 6.67 20.94
CA GLN A 578 -35.98 7.54 20.06
C GLN A 578 -37.39 7.78 20.61
N ILE A 579 -38.03 6.73 21.12
CA ILE A 579 -39.34 6.83 21.77
C ILE A 579 -39.25 7.69 23.05
N ALA A 580 -38.22 7.52 23.87
CA ALA A 580 -37.96 8.32 25.06
C ALA A 580 -37.77 9.80 24.72
N SER A 581 -37.00 10.10 23.67
CA SER A 581 -36.80 11.48 23.21
C SER A 581 -38.09 12.13 22.71
N ALA A 582 -38.91 11.39 21.95
CA ALA A 582 -40.19 11.86 21.46
C ALA A 582 -41.19 12.11 22.63
N ALA A 583 -41.21 11.21 23.61
CA ALA A 583 -42.02 11.36 24.80
C ALA A 583 -41.62 12.58 25.63
N PHE A 584 -40.34 12.84 25.78
CA PHE A 584 -39.81 14.01 26.48
C PHE A 584 -40.19 15.31 25.78
N VAL A 585 -40.08 15.38 24.46
CA VAL A 585 -40.49 16.54 23.65
C VAL A 585 -41.99 16.80 23.78
N ASN A 586 -42.81 15.75 23.69
CA ASN A 586 -44.27 15.85 23.84
C ASN A 586 -44.65 16.35 25.24
N SER A 587 -44.05 15.80 26.31
CA SER A 587 -44.28 16.25 27.66
C SER A 587 -43.90 17.72 27.87
N GLY A 588 -42.79 18.17 27.27
CA GLY A 588 -42.40 19.58 27.27
C GLY A 588 -43.42 20.47 26.55
N ALA A 589 -43.88 20.03 25.37
CA ALA A 589 -44.91 20.73 24.61
C ALA A 589 -46.25 20.85 25.38
N ASP A 590 -46.69 19.78 26.03
CA ASP A 590 -47.91 19.75 26.86
C ASP A 590 -47.78 20.69 28.06
N THR A 591 -46.61 20.75 28.70
CA THR A 591 -46.35 21.67 29.82
C THR A 591 -46.40 23.12 29.36
N VAL A 592 -45.84 23.44 28.20
CA VAL A 592 -45.86 24.79 27.61
C VAL A 592 -47.30 25.17 27.19
N ALA A 593 -47.97 24.29 26.46
CA ALA A 593 -49.33 24.54 25.96
C ALA A 593 -50.37 24.62 27.09
N GLY A 594 -50.23 23.81 28.15
CA GLY A 594 -51.12 23.81 29.29
C GLY A 594 -50.84 24.95 30.26
N SER A 595 -49.95 24.71 31.20
CA SER A 595 -49.70 25.65 32.30
C SER A 595 -48.76 26.82 31.94
N GLY A 596 -47.84 26.61 30.99
CA GLY A 596 -46.85 27.64 30.60
C GLY A 596 -47.49 28.84 29.95
N ILE A 597 -48.33 28.64 28.90
CA ILE A 597 -49.06 29.73 28.24
C ILE A 597 -50.06 30.41 29.19
N ALA A 598 -50.79 29.65 29.98
CA ALA A 598 -51.73 30.20 30.93
C ALA A 598 -51.04 31.11 31.97
N ASN A 599 -49.91 30.68 32.51
CA ASN A 599 -49.12 31.45 33.47
C ASN A 599 -48.50 32.70 32.81
N ALA A 600 -48.02 32.60 31.56
CA ALA A 600 -47.50 33.74 30.82
C ALA A 600 -48.57 34.81 30.57
N VAL A 601 -49.77 34.42 30.14
CA VAL A 601 -50.90 35.33 29.90
C VAL A 601 -51.32 36.02 31.22
N GLN A 602 -51.38 35.27 32.32
CA GLN A 602 -51.76 35.79 33.63
C GLN A 602 -50.70 36.80 34.14
N THR A 603 -49.43 36.54 33.92
CA THR A 603 -48.34 37.45 34.31
C THR A 603 -48.29 38.70 33.43
N ALA A 604 -48.54 38.57 32.12
CA ALA A 604 -48.57 39.70 31.19
C ALA A 604 -49.73 40.69 31.47
N GLY A 605 -50.78 40.27 32.15
CA GLY A 605 -51.89 41.14 32.57
C GLY A 605 -51.60 41.98 33.82
N ARG A 606 -50.40 41.89 34.44
CA ARG A 606 -50.01 42.60 35.64
C ARG A 606 -49.09 43.78 35.30
N SER A 607 -49.14 44.84 36.04
CA SER A 607 -48.40 46.05 35.79
C SER A 607 -46.93 46.05 36.28
N SER A 608 -46.44 44.90 36.78
CA SER A 608 -45.06 44.69 37.28
C SER A 608 -44.37 43.56 36.57
N ALA A 609 -43.08 43.60 36.39
CA ALA A 609 -42.29 42.51 35.86
C ALA A 609 -42.24 41.36 36.88
N GLU A 610 -42.83 40.24 36.54
CA GLU A 610 -42.83 39.04 37.37
C GLU A 610 -42.27 37.81 36.58
N MET A 611 -41.55 36.94 37.28
CA MET A 611 -41.13 35.65 36.71
C MET A 611 -42.24 34.61 36.89
N PHE A 612 -42.49 33.81 35.87
CA PHE A 612 -43.39 32.67 35.93
C PHE A 612 -42.63 31.39 35.55
N GLY A 613 -43.10 30.27 36.06
CA GLY A 613 -42.55 28.95 35.74
C GLY A 613 -43.70 27.95 35.62
N ALA A 614 -43.50 26.96 34.83
CA ALA A 614 -44.38 25.79 34.72
C ALA A 614 -43.53 24.53 34.84
N SER A 615 -44.04 23.54 35.59
CA SER A 615 -43.45 22.22 35.69
C SER A 615 -44.53 21.18 35.45
N GLY A 616 -44.18 20.11 34.78
CA GLY A 616 -45.06 18.99 34.50
C GLY A 616 -44.33 17.68 34.69
N GLY A 617 -45.03 16.64 35.13
CA GLY A 617 -44.50 15.27 35.24
C GLY A 617 -45.48 14.27 34.66
N GLY A 618 -45.02 13.22 34.09
CA GLY A 618 -45.85 12.17 33.51
C GLY A 618 -45.16 10.81 33.47
N ASN A 619 -45.96 9.76 33.47
CA ASN A 619 -45.52 8.38 33.22
C ASN A 619 -46.03 7.97 31.84
N MET A 620 -45.13 7.54 30.96
CA MET A 620 -45.47 7.00 29.66
C MET A 620 -45.02 5.55 29.55
N ARG A 621 -45.88 4.69 29.02
CA ARG A 621 -45.56 3.30 28.77
C ARG A 621 -45.78 2.98 27.31
N TYR A 622 -44.70 2.54 26.62
CA TYR A 622 -44.73 2.13 25.22
C TYR A 622 -44.56 0.62 25.11
N LYS A 623 -45.35 -0.01 24.24
CA LYS A 623 -45.19 -1.42 23.87
C LYS A 623 -44.39 -1.51 22.58
N SER A 624 -43.12 -1.87 22.66
CA SER A 624 -42.23 -2.06 21.52
C SER A 624 -41.72 -3.50 21.39
N GLY A 625 -42.50 -4.48 21.89
CA GLY A 625 -42.04 -5.87 22.06
C GLY A 625 -41.32 -6.11 23.40
N SER A 626 -40.94 -5.05 24.07
CA SER A 626 -40.60 -4.94 25.49
C SER A 626 -41.39 -3.76 26.09
N TYR A 627 -41.51 -3.70 27.41
CA TYR A 627 -42.11 -2.56 28.07
C TYR A 627 -41.06 -1.56 28.49
N SER A 628 -41.16 -0.31 28.03
CA SER A 628 -40.40 0.81 28.56
C SER A 628 -41.28 1.72 29.38
N ASP A 629 -41.02 1.79 30.68
CA ASP A 629 -41.65 2.73 31.58
C ASP A 629 -40.75 3.95 31.73
N MET A 630 -41.20 5.11 31.24
CA MET A 630 -40.47 6.37 31.33
C MET A 630 -41.13 7.30 32.33
N ARG A 631 -40.36 7.84 33.26
CA ARG A 631 -40.80 8.86 34.21
C ARG A 631 -40.01 10.13 33.93
N GLY A 632 -40.71 11.21 33.64
CA GLY A 632 -40.14 12.53 33.47
C GLY A 632 -40.72 13.53 34.48
N TYR A 633 -39.88 14.43 34.95
CA TYR A 633 -40.26 15.56 35.79
C TYR A 633 -39.99 16.85 35.07
#